data_985158ddedaf33d3286f8ed7ab129a3b
#
_entry.id   985158ddedaf33d3286f8ed7ab129a3b
#
_cell.length_a   1.000
_cell.length_b   1.000
_cell.length_c   1.000
_cell.angle_alpha   90.00
_cell.angle_beta   90.00
_cell.angle_gamma   90.00
#
_symmetry.space_group_name_H-M   'P 1'
#
loop_
_entity.id
_entity.type
_entity.pdbx_description
1 polymer ?
#
loop_
_entity_poly.entity_id
_entity_poly.type
_entity_poly.pdbx_seq_one_letter_code
_entity_poly.pdbx_strand_id
1 'polypeptide(L)'
;MRKASALSRYFASGIAAGVLLCGCGQPPAPSTTSTVHGPAAGRAVVRGVDPVNRPAGTIYRNPMSGRDELMIPDMSRTALLIGDSQSEPADGWPRLGLAALGYKVHFCGLGGTGFVAANGSTGNYIDALQRGDWMLPYGTPPLIVIQGGGNDAGQGATDAQIVANADRLIAALNERYPGVQKVLIGTLGRGANHGGGRRSAVDALLGSVAARHGMAFVGVGDWLTRFGLTKDLADSVHMNAAGRRSLGTLLEARLRELGIPAPPSGAAGPLAISEQGTATTP
;
A
#
# COMPACT_ATOMS: atom_id res chain seq x y z
N MET A 1 24.57 -51.16 -27.41
CA MET A 1 24.82 -52.15 -26.34
C MET A 1 24.29 -51.55 -25.03
N ARG A 2 23.23 -52.15 -24.54
CA ARG A 2 22.99 -52.73 -23.20
C ARG A 2 22.93 -51.66 -22.11
N LYS A 3 21.68 -51.33 -21.57
CA LYS A 3 20.98 -52.02 -20.46
C LYS A 3 21.48 -51.49 -19.12
N ALA A 4 20.76 -51.14 -18.07
CA ALA A 4 19.46 -51.55 -17.53
C ALA A 4 19.12 -50.53 -16.40
N SER A 5 17.93 -50.07 -16.16
CA SER A 5 16.83 -50.72 -15.37
C SER A 5 17.13 -50.97 -13.89
N ALA A 6 16.24 -50.50 -13.08
CA ALA A 6 15.63 -51.08 -11.89
C ALA A 6 15.70 -50.10 -10.70
N LEU A 7 14.82 -50.01 -9.72
CA LEU A 7 13.47 -50.58 -9.45
C LEU A 7 12.91 -49.80 -8.24
N SER A 8 11.66 -49.61 -8.32
CA SER A 8 10.64 -49.34 -7.26
C SER A 8 10.91 -50.01 -5.90
N ARG A 9 10.59 -49.31 -4.79
CA ARG A 9 10.04 -49.98 -3.59
C ARG A 9 8.99 -49.10 -2.89
N TYR A 10 7.77 -49.58 -2.96
CA TYR A 10 6.66 -49.25 -2.07
C TYR A 10 6.94 -49.77 -0.66
N PHE A 11 6.54 -49.02 0.36
CA PHE A 11 6.13 -49.61 1.63
C PHE A 11 4.84 -48.93 2.09
N ALA A 12 3.84 -49.77 2.25
CA ALA A 12 2.52 -49.48 2.77
C ALA A 12 2.42 -49.99 4.22
N SER A 13 1.44 -49.41 4.90
CA SER A 13 0.67 -49.99 6.03
C SER A 13 1.16 -49.77 7.45
N GLY A 14 0.24 -49.27 8.26
CA GLY A 14 0.22 -49.35 9.71
C GLY A 14 -0.95 -48.59 10.32
N ILE A 15 -2.16 -49.17 10.26
CA ILE A 15 -3.33 -48.79 11.03
C ILE A 15 -3.16 -49.33 12.44
N ALA A 16 -3.33 -48.53 13.48
CA ALA A 16 -3.60 -49.01 14.83
C ALA A 16 -4.72 -48.17 15.46
N ALA A 17 -5.86 -48.81 15.60
CA ALA A 17 -6.99 -48.38 16.40
C ALA A 17 -6.72 -48.69 17.89
N GLY A 18 -7.02 -47.75 18.75
CA GLY A 18 -6.97 -47.92 20.21
C GLY A 18 -8.18 -47.26 20.87
N VAL A 19 -8.91 -48.05 21.58
CA VAL A 19 -10.27 -47.88 22.13
C VAL A 19 -10.25 -47.06 23.43
N LEU A 20 -11.36 -46.37 23.66
CA LEU A 20 -11.89 -45.63 24.82
C LEU A 20 -11.55 -46.21 26.22
N LEU A 21 -11.39 -45.28 27.15
CA LEU A 21 -11.86 -45.45 28.54
C LEU A 21 -12.35 -44.08 29.07
N CYS A 22 -13.66 -44.06 29.42
CA CYS A 22 -14.33 -43.03 30.19
C CYS A 22 -13.80 -42.97 31.61
N GLY A 23 -13.47 -41.78 32.08
CA GLY A 23 -13.22 -41.46 33.47
C GLY A 23 -13.90 -40.14 33.84
N CYS A 24 -15.05 -40.22 34.54
CA CYS A 24 -15.66 -39.07 35.20
C CYS A 24 -14.79 -38.60 36.39
N GLY A 25 -14.33 -37.38 36.30
CA GLY A 25 -13.68 -36.68 37.41
C GLY A 25 -14.11 -35.22 37.40
N GLN A 26 -14.80 -34.80 38.48
CA GLN A 26 -15.20 -33.40 38.68
C GLN A 26 -14.00 -32.47 38.80
N PRO A 27 -14.11 -31.23 38.25
CA PRO A 27 -13.03 -30.25 38.38
C PRO A 27 -13.05 -29.56 39.76
N PRO A 28 -11.88 -29.23 40.34
CA PRO A 28 -11.79 -28.31 41.46
C PRO A 28 -11.94 -26.85 40.99
N ALA A 29 -12.52 -26.05 41.87
CA ALA A 29 -12.79 -24.63 41.66
C ALA A 29 -11.53 -23.81 41.38
N PRO A 30 -11.63 -22.74 40.57
CA PRO A 30 -10.46 -21.91 40.21
C PRO A 30 -10.10 -20.95 41.34
N SER A 31 -8.86 -21.00 41.77
CA SER A 31 -8.24 -19.97 42.59
C SER A 31 -7.98 -18.73 41.74
N THR A 32 -8.60 -17.64 42.10
CA THR A 32 -8.39 -16.30 41.51
C THR A 32 -7.01 -15.77 41.89
N THR A 33 -6.09 -15.78 40.93
CA THR A 33 -4.92 -14.91 40.99
C THR A 33 -5.10 -13.82 39.96
N SER A 34 -5.51 -12.64 40.41
CA SER A 34 -5.56 -11.43 39.59
C SER A 34 -4.16 -10.97 39.24
N THR A 35 -3.71 -11.26 38.07
CA THR A 35 -2.61 -10.51 37.42
C THR A 35 -3.22 -9.33 36.70
N VAL A 36 -3.07 -8.14 37.28
CA VAL A 36 -3.39 -6.87 36.66
C VAL A 36 -2.42 -6.66 35.50
N HIS A 37 -2.87 -7.00 34.28
CA HIS A 37 -2.25 -6.48 33.08
C HIS A 37 -2.85 -5.10 32.83
N GLY A 38 -2.00 -4.09 32.88
CA GLY A 38 -2.35 -2.73 32.52
C GLY A 38 -2.92 -2.68 31.09
N PRO A 39 -3.86 -1.78 30.82
CA PRO A 39 -4.51 -1.74 29.51
C PRO A 39 -3.50 -1.32 28.45
N ALA A 40 -3.25 -2.18 27.48
CA ALA A 40 -2.81 -1.73 26.17
C ALA A 40 -3.81 -0.66 25.72
N ALA A 41 -3.32 0.54 25.43
CA ALA A 41 -4.17 1.66 25.01
C ALA A 41 -4.94 1.26 23.75
N GLY A 42 -6.10 0.67 23.93
CA GLY A 42 -7.02 0.33 22.86
C GLY A 42 -7.48 1.63 22.21
N ARG A 43 -7.17 1.81 20.94
CA ARG A 43 -7.73 2.90 20.14
C ARG A 43 -9.25 2.78 20.19
N ALA A 44 -9.91 3.76 20.82
CA ALA A 44 -11.36 3.78 20.97
C ALA A 44 -12.02 3.93 19.58
N VAL A 45 -12.87 2.98 19.21
CA VAL A 45 -13.76 3.11 18.04
C VAL A 45 -15.00 3.87 18.49
N VAL A 46 -15.15 5.11 18.05
CA VAL A 46 -16.30 5.95 18.40
C VAL A 46 -17.35 5.85 17.30
N ARG A 47 -18.55 5.37 17.65
CA ARG A 47 -19.71 5.27 16.73
C ARG A 47 -20.59 6.53 16.83
N GLY A 48 -20.99 7.07 15.68
CA GLY A 48 -22.19 7.92 15.62
C GLY A 48 -22.05 9.42 15.88
N VAL A 49 -20.85 10.05 15.73
CA VAL A 49 -20.68 11.52 15.82
C VAL A 49 -20.10 12.03 14.50
N ASP A 50 -20.47 13.26 14.13
CA ASP A 50 -20.02 13.93 12.91
C ASP A 50 -18.49 13.82 12.75
N PRO A 51 -18.02 13.32 11.60
CA PRO A 51 -16.58 13.12 11.35
C PRO A 51 -15.76 14.42 11.33
N VAL A 52 -16.39 15.56 11.07
CA VAL A 52 -15.70 16.86 10.85
C VAL A 52 -14.88 17.33 12.07
N ASN A 53 -15.28 16.97 13.30
CA ASN A 53 -14.65 17.44 14.53
C ASN A 53 -13.80 16.40 15.27
N ARG A 54 -13.39 15.32 14.61
CA ARG A 54 -12.60 14.27 15.26
C ARG A 54 -11.10 14.58 15.24
N PRO A 55 -10.40 14.31 16.36
CA PRO A 55 -8.95 14.45 16.39
C PRO A 55 -8.25 13.56 15.35
N ALA A 56 -7.16 14.06 14.79
CA ALA A 56 -6.28 13.25 13.96
C ALA A 56 -5.81 11.98 14.70
N GLY A 57 -5.74 10.88 14.00
CA GLY A 57 -5.38 9.58 14.57
C GLY A 57 -6.56 8.79 15.15
N THR A 58 -7.78 9.36 15.19
CA THR A 58 -8.99 8.64 15.59
C THR A 58 -9.39 7.64 14.51
N ILE A 59 -9.83 6.44 14.91
CA ILE A 59 -10.46 5.48 14.01
C ILE A 59 -11.96 5.78 13.97
N TYR A 60 -12.48 5.90 12.75
CA TYR A 60 -13.88 6.15 12.48
C TYR A 60 -14.49 4.98 11.69
N ARG A 61 -15.57 4.39 12.25
CA ARG A 61 -16.38 3.42 11.51
C ARG A 61 -17.25 4.17 10.52
N ASN A 62 -16.87 4.18 9.25
CA ASN A 62 -17.62 4.85 8.20
C ASN A 62 -18.92 4.08 7.91
N PRO A 63 -20.11 4.66 8.15
CA PRO A 63 -21.38 3.96 7.96
C PRO A 63 -21.68 3.67 6.48
N MET A 64 -21.11 4.47 5.55
CA MET A 64 -21.33 4.30 4.12
C MET A 64 -20.52 3.15 3.54
N SER A 65 -19.27 2.99 3.97
CA SER A 65 -18.39 1.91 3.49
C SER A 65 -18.39 0.68 4.40
N GLY A 66 -18.90 0.82 5.63
CA GLY A 66 -18.83 -0.22 6.65
C GLY A 66 -17.40 -0.53 7.13
N ARG A 67 -16.43 0.32 6.85
CA ARG A 67 -15.00 0.13 7.17
C ARG A 67 -14.51 1.07 8.26
N ASP A 68 -13.47 0.65 8.96
CA ASP A 68 -12.73 1.51 9.85
C ASP A 68 -11.74 2.34 9.03
N GLU A 69 -11.77 3.66 9.22
CA GLU A 69 -10.96 4.63 8.50
C GLU A 69 -10.23 5.54 9.48
N LEU A 70 -9.04 6.00 9.11
CA LEU A 70 -8.22 6.85 9.96
C LEU A 70 -8.50 8.32 9.69
N MET A 71 -8.82 9.08 10.73
CA MET A 71 -8.88 10.52 10.64
C MET A 71 -7.47 11.08 10.52
N ILE A 72 -7.17 11.73 9.40
CA ILE A 72 -5.88 12.37 9.17
C ILE A 72 -6.05 13.88 8.99
N PRO A 73 -5.06 14.67 9.42
CA PRO A 73 -5.11 16.12 9.18
C PRO A 73 -4.86 16.41 7.70
N ASP A 74 -5.44 17.50 7.20
CA ASP A 74 -5.20 18.02 5.84
C ASP A 74 -5.41 16.98 4.72
N MET A 75 -6.52 16.27 4.74
CA MET A 75 -6.85 15.28 3.71
C MET A 75 -6.78 15.88 2.30
N SER A 76 -7.20 17.14 2.12
CA SER A 76 -7.12 17.86 0.83
C SER A 76 -5.71 18.04 0.29
N ARG A 77 -4.68 17.85 1.11
CA ARG A 77 -3.26 17.94 0.72
C ARG A 77 -2.52 16.61 0.87
N THR A 78 -3.22 15.53 1.14
CA THR A 78 -2.61 14.24 1.43
C THR A 78 -2.81 13.29 0.25
N ALA A 79 -1.72 12.85 -0.39
CA ALA A 79 -1.74 11.76 -1.35
C ALA A 79 -1.84 10.42 -0.61
N LEU A 80 -2.69 9.53 -1.12
CA LEU A 80 -2.70 8.12 -0.72
C LEU A 80 -1.64 7.39 -1.53
N LEU A 81 -0.64 6.83 -0.86
CA LEU A 81 0.42 6.04 -1.48
C LEU A 81 0.28 4.56 -1.09
N ILE A 82 0.00 3.72 -2.08
CA ILE A 82 0.06 2.27 -1.94
C ILE A 82 1.41 1.80 -2.46
N GLY A 83 2.15 1.00 -1.67
CA GLY A 83 3.48 0.62 -2.08
C GLY A 83 4.15 -0.46 -1.22
N ASP A 84 5.38 -0.76 -1.58
CA ASP A 84 6.23 -1.78 -0.96
C ASP A 84 7.41 -1.16 -0.18
N SER A 85 8.49 -1.92 0.01
CA SER A 85 9.72 -1.48 0.71
C SER A 85 10.39 -0.23 0.13
N GLN A 86 10.12 0.12 -1.13
CA GLN A 86 10.62 1.38 -1.72
C GLN A 86 9.88 2.61 -1.17
N SER A 87 8.63 2.42 -0.77
CA SER A 87 7.73 3.47 -0.26
C SER A 87 7.57 3.46 1.26
N GLU A 88 7.84 2.34 1.94
CA GLU A 88 7.60 2.15 3.37
C GLU A 88 8.45 3.09 4.26
N PRO A 89 9.76 3.25 4.06
CA PRO A 89 10.55 4.18 4.86
C PRO A 89 10.02 5.62 4.76
N ALA A 90 10.10 6.38 5.84
CA ALA A 90 9.67 7.79 5.86
C ALA A 90 10.41 8.63 4.79
N ASP A 91 11.66 8.25 4.48
CA ASP A 91 12.49 8.81 3.41
C ASP A 91 12.51 7.93 2.14
N GLY A 92 11.52 7.04 1.95
CA GLY A 92 11.33 6.30 0.71
C GLY A 92 11.20 7.25 -0.48
N TRP A 93 11.85 6.95 -1.59
CA TRP A 93 11.90 7.86 -2.73
C TRP A 93 10.52 8.25 -3.31
N PRO A 94 9.48 7.38 -3.29
CA PRO A 94 8.15 7.81 -3.71
C PRO A 94 7.56 8.87 -2.77
N ARG A 95 7.80 8.75 -1.44
CA ARG A 95 7.38 9.76 -0.46
C ARG A 95 8.12 11.08 -0.65
N LEU A 96 9.44 11.02 -0.88
CA LEU A 96 10.25 12.21 -1.12
C LEU A 96 9.79 12.98 -2.36
N GLY A 97 9.49 12.28 -3.46
CA GLY A 97 9.00 12.91 -4.68
C GLY A 97 7.62 13.56 -4.49
N LEU A 98 6.71 12.90 -3.80
CA LEU A 98 5.38 13.46 -3.48
C LEU A 98 5.50 14.64 -2.51
N ALA A 99 6.36 14.57 -1.52
CA ALA A 99 6.60 15.67 -0.57
C ALA A 99 7.20 16.88 -1.27
N ALA A 100 8.14 16.68 -2.19
CA ALA A 100 8.74 17.76 -3.01
C ALA A 100 7.69 18.43 -3.93
N LEU A 101 6.67 17.69 -4.39
CA LEU A 101 5.52 18.24 -5.11
C LEU A 101 4.54 19.00 -4.18
N GLY A 102 4.70 18.90 -2.86
CA GLY A 102 3.91 19.60 -1.85
C GLY A 102 2.86 18.74 -1.13
N TYR A 103 2.77 17.44 -1.44
CA TYR A 103 1.83 16.55 -0.77
C TYR A 103 2.33 16.09 0.60
N LYS A 104 1.43 15.98 1.57
CA LYS A 104 1.56 15.03 2.66
C LYS A 104 1.29 13.62 2.12
N VAL A 105 1.84 12.60 2.76
CA VAL A 105 1.68 11.22 2.28
C VAL A 105 1.06 10.35 3.36
N HIS A 106 -0.08 9.75 3.05
CA HIS A 106 -0.64 8.63 3.81
C HIS A 106 -0.24 7.33 3.11
N PHE A 107 0.57 6.52 3.79
CA PHE A 107 1.10 5.28 3.22
C PHE A 107 0.25 4.09 3.63
N CYS A 108 -0.10 3.27 2.66
CA CYS A 108 -0.72 1.97 2.79
C CYS A 108 0.15 0.92 2.11
N GLY A 109 0.68 -0.02 2.86
CA GLY A 109 1.55 -1.07 2.31
C GLY A 109 2.43 -1.71 3.37
N LEU A 110 3.29 -2.59 2.90
CA LEU A 110 4.34 -3.25 3.68
C LEU A 110 5.46 -3.67 2.74
N GLY A 111 6.71 -3.63 3.22
CA GLY A 111 7.85 -4.18 2.49
C GLY A 111 7.60 -5.64 2.09
N GLY A 112 8.07 -6.04 0.91
CA GLY A 112 7.86 -7.41 0.41
C GLY A 112 6.51 -7.68 -0.23
N THR A 113 5.53 -6.75 -0.17
CA THR A 113 4.23 -6.89 -0.83
C THR A 113 4.25 -6.34 -2.25
N GLY A 114 3.22 -6.63 -3.04
CA GLY A 114 3.08 -6.22 -4.43
C GLY A 114 1.67 -6.47 -4.96
N PHE A 115 1.52 -6.51 -6.27
CA PHE A 115 0.24 -6.85 -6.90
C PHE A 115 -0.17 -8.31 -6.66
N VAL A 116 0.80 -9.22 -6.54
CA VAL A 116 0.62 -10.65 -6.26
C VAL A 116 1.31 -11.05 -4.98
N ALA A 117 2.49 -10.47 -4.73
CA ALA A 117 3.31 -10.77 -3.57
C ALA A 117 2.63 -10.34 -2.26
N ALA A 118 2.63 -11.23 -1.28
CA ALA A 118 2.18 -11.00 0.09
C ALA A 118 3.36 -11.15 1.05
N ASN A 119 3.30 -10.55 2.24
CA ASN A 119 4.32 -10.69 3.26
C ASN A 119 3.72 -10.83 4.66
N GLY A 120 3.99 -11.94 5.32
CA GLY A 120 3.47 -12.26 6.64
C GLY A 120 1.94 -12.28 6.66
N SER A 121 1.34 -11.51 7.55
CA SER A 121 -0.12 -11.35 7.67
C SER A 121 -0.72 -10.36 6.67
N THR A 122 0.10 -9.57 5.98
CA THR A 122 -0.35 -8.60 4.98
C THR A 122 -0.45 -9.25 3.61
N GLY A 123 -1.63 -9.17 3.00
CA GLY A 123 -1.88 -9.66 1.65
C GLY A 123 -1.18 -8.84 0.59
N ASN A 124 -1.30 -9.29 -0.67
CA ASN A 124 -1.02 -8.44 -1.81
C ASN A 124 -1.92 -7.19 -1.78
N TYR A 125 -1.65 -6.20 -2.61
CA TYR A 125 -2.31 -4.90 -2.54
C TYR A 125 -3.83 -4.96 -2.56
N ILE A 126 -4.44 -5.76 -3.43
CA ILE A 126 -5.91 -5.85 -3.49
C ILE A 126 -6.50 -6.63 -2.31
N ASP A 127 -5.85 -7.70 -1.88
CA ASP A 127 -6.33 -8.48 -0.75
C ASP A 127 -6.19 -7.68 0.55
N ALA A 128 -5.07 -6.96 0.74
CA ALA A 128 -4.86 -6.08 1.89
C ALA A 128 -5.89 -4.93 1.93
N LEU A 129 -6.22 -4.34 0.77
CA LEU A 129 -7.28 -3.34 0.66
C LEU A 129 -8.65 -3.92 1.05
N GLN A 130 -8.98 -5.11 0.57
CA GLN A 130 -10.28 -5.75 0.81
C GLN A 130 -10.44 -6.24 2.24
N ARG A 131 -9.39 -6.80 2.84
CA ARG A 131 -9.40 -7.30 4.22
C ARG A 131 -9.23 -6.20 5.26
N GLY A 132 -8.73 -5.03 4.86
CA GLY A 132 -8.41 -3.95 5.80
C GLY A 132 -7.08 -4.17 6.53
N ASP A 133 -6.10 -4.85 5.90
CA ASP A 133 -4.75 -5.01 6.45
C ASP A 133 -4.07 -3.64 6.61
N TRP A 134 -4.47 -2.66 5.81
CA TRP A 134 -4.13 -1.25 5.97
C TRP A 134 -5.37 -0.44 6.35
N MET A 135 -5.16 0.65 7.06
CA MET A 135 -6.22 1.58 7.38
C MET A 135 -6.21 2.73 6.38
N LEU A 136 -7.26 2.79 5.54
CA LEU A 136 -7.46 3.92 4.64
C LEU A 136 -7.78 5.19 5.42
N PRO A 137 -7.43 6.38 4.89
CA PRO A 137 -7.84 7.63 5.49
C PRO A 137 -9.33 7.88 5.25
N TYR A 138 -9.99 8.54 6.22
CA TYR A 138 -11.33 9.07 6.03
C TYR A 138 -11.30 10.28 5.08
N GLY A 139 -12.26 10.33 4.16
CA GLY A 139 -12.36 11.38 3.14
C GLY A 139 -11.72 10.99 1.81
N THR A 140 -11.61 11.97 0.92
CA THR A 140 -11.17 11.75 -0.46
C THR A 140 -9.79 12.38 -0.67
N PRO A 141 -8.74 11.60 -0.99
CA PRO A 141 -7.43 12.15 -1.32
C PRO A 141 -7.47 12.86 -2.69
N PRO A 142 -6.71 13.95 -2.86
CA PRO A 142 -6.60 14.60 -4.16
C PRO A 142 -5.81 13.78 -5.19
N LEU A 143 -5.00 12.83 -4.71
CA LEU A 143 -4.16 11.98 -5.55
C LEU A 143 -4.00 10.59 -4.91
N ILE A 144 -4.07 9.55 -5.73
CA ILE A 144 -3.72 8.19 -5.37
C ILE A 144 -2.51 7.76 -6.19
N VAL A 145 -1.48 7.25 -5.52
CA VAL A 145 -0.27 6.73 -6.16
C VAL A 145 -0.12 5.26 -5.80
N ILE A 146 0.09 4.43 -6.81
CA ILE A 146 0.36 3.00 -6.64
C ILE A 146 1.78 2.77 -7.14
N GLN A 147 2.65 2.22 -6.29
CA GLN A 147 4.03 1.89 -6.65
C GLN A 147 4.29 0.41 -6.35
N GLY A 148 4.95 -0.32 -7.26
CA GLY A 148 5.26 -1.71 -6.96
C GLY A 148 5.73 -2.54 -8.16
N GLY A 149 5.56 -3.86 -8.05
CA GLY A 149 5.94 -4.83 -9.07
C GLY A 149 7.31 -5.47 -8.84
N GLY A 150 8.15 -4.89 -7.98
CA GLY A 150 9.50 -5.40 -7.72
C GLY A 150 9.50 -6.75 -7.03
N ASN A 151 8.62 -6.93 -6.06
CA ASN A 151 8.47 -8.20 -5.32
C ASN A 151 7.78 -9.25 -6.19
N ASP A 152 6.82 -8.84 -7.01
CA ASP A 152 6.17 -9.72 -7.99
C ASP A 152 7.19 -10.29 -8.99
N ALA A 153 8.08 -9.43 -9.50
CA ALA A 153 9.18 -9.84 -10.36
C ALA A 153 10.14 -10.80 -9.66
N GLY A 154 10.47 -10.55 -8.38
CA GLY A 154 11.40 -11.37 -7.59
C GLY A 154 10.81 -12.72 -7.20
N GLN A 155 9.51 -12.81 -6.99
CA GLN A 155 8.80 -14.04 -6.61
C GLN A 155 8.26 -14.84 -7.80
N GLY A 156 8.52 -14.40 -9.03
CA GLY A 156 8.14 -15.14 -10.25
C GLY A 156 6.65 -15.09 -10.58
N ALA A 157 5.94 -14.05 -10.13
CA ALA A 157 4.54 -13.83 -10.50
C ALA A 157 4.40 -13.74 -12.03
N THR A 158 3.35 -14.35 -12.59
CA THR A 158 3.06 -14.29 -14.01
C THR A 158 2.47 -12.93 -14.41
N ASP A 159 2.59 -12.56 -15.68
CA ASP A 159 1.98 -11.34 -16.22
C ASP A 159 0.48 -11.33 -15.99
N ALA A 160 -0.19 -12.45 -16.22
CA ALA A 160 -1.62 -12.59 -16.04
C ALA A 160 -2.06 -12.33 -14.59
N GLN A 161 -1.31 -12.84 -13.59
CA GLN A 161 -1.59 -12.59 -12.18
C GLN A 161 -1.41 -11.13 -11.81
N ILE A 162 -0.30 -10.51 -12.25
CA ILE A 162 -0.02 -9.08 -11.97
C ILE A 162 -1.13 -8.22 -12.58
N VAL A 163 -1.47 -8.44 -13.84
CA VAL A 163 -2.52 -7.70 -14.56
C VAL A 163 -3.87 -7.86 -13.87
N ALA A 164 -4.30 -9.09 -13.58
CA ALA A 164 -5.60 -9.34 -12.95
C ALA A 164 -5.73 -8.66 -11.60
N ASN A 165 -4.70 -8.69 -10.76
CA ASN A 165 -4.73 -8.06 -9.46
C ASN A 165 -4.59 -6.53 -9.53
N ALA A 166 -3.81 -6.00 -10.49
CA ALA A 166 -3.75 -4.57 -10.73
C ALA A 166 -5.10 -4.02 -11.21
N ASP A 167 -5.78 -4.71 -12.14
CA ASP A 167 -7.11 -4.33 -12.61
C ASP A 167 -8.14 -4.34 -11.48
N ARG A 168 -8.12 -5.38 -10.61
CA ARG A 168 -9.00 -5.46 -9.42
C ARG A 168 -8.71 -4.32 -8.42
N LEU A 169 -7.44 -4.02 -8.17
CA LEU A 169 -7.06 -2.94 -7.28
C LEU A 169 -7.54 -1.58 -7.79
N ILE A 170 -7.30 -1.31 -9.07
CA ILE A 170 -7.73 -0.05 -9.72
C ILE A 170 -9.26 0.07 -9.68
N ALA A 171 -9.99 -1.00 -9.98
CA ALA A 171 -11.45 -1.03 -9.90
C ALA A 171 -11.96 -0.71 -8.48
N ALA A 172 -11.40 -1.35 -7.46
CA ALA A 172 -11.76 -1.10 -6.06
C ALA A 172 -11.44 0.33 -5.60
N LEU A 173 -10.31 0.90 -6.09
CA LEU A 173 -9.96 2.30 -5.82
C LEU A 173 -10.85 3.29 -6.59
N ASN A 174 -11.34 2.94 -7.78
CA ASN A 174 -12.31 3.75 -8.52
C ASN A 174 -13.68 3.75 -7.83
N GLU A 175 -14.12 2.62 -7.33
CA GLU A 175 -15.34 2.50 -6.54
C GLU A 175 -15.25 3.32 -5.24
N ARG A 176 -14.13 3.20 -4.52
CA ARG A 176 -13.93 3.88 -3.24
C ARG A 176 -13.70 5.38 -3.38
N TYR A 177 -13.01 5.82 -4.42
CA TYR A 177 -12.60 7.19 -4.67
C TYR A 177 -12.92 7.59 -6.12
N PRO A 178 -14.20 7.75 -6.46
CA PRO A 178 -14.62 8.08 -7.83
C PRO A 178 -14.03 9.42 -8.28
N GLY A 179 -13.54 9.46 -9.50
CA GLY A 179 -12.99 10.68 -10.11
C GLY A 179 -11.62 11.12 -9.60
N VAL A 180 -11.07 10.48 -8.57
CA VAL A 180 -9.73 10.84 -8.05
C VAL A 180 -8.65 10.44 -9.06
N GLN A 181 -7.75 11.38 -9.34
CA GLN A 181 -6.59 11.14 -10.19
C GLN A 181 -5.69 10.04 -9.61
N LYS A 182 -5.27 9.12 -10.46
CA LYS A 182 -4.39 8.01 -10.09
C LYS A 182 -3.12 8.03 -10.92
N VAL A 183 -2.00 7.72 -10.27
CA VAL A 183 -0.70 7.54 -10.89
C VAL A 183 -0.19 6.15 -10.57
N LEU A 184 0.28 5.46 -11.58
CA LEU A 184 0.99 4.19 -11.40
C LEU A 184 2.49 4.43 -11.59
N ILE A 185 3.28 4.07 -10.59
CA ILE A 185 4.75 4.07 -10.63
C ILE A 185 5.18 2.61 -10.80
N GLY A 186 5.96 2.35 -11.81
CA GLY A 186 6.41 1.00 -12.13
C GLY A 186 7.55 0.49 -11.24
N THR A 187 8.25 -0.49 -11.75
CA THR A 187 9.28 -1.23 -11.02
C THR A 187 10.66 -0.67 -11.31
N LEU A 188 11.34 -0.14 -10.27
CA LEU A 188 12.70 0.35 -10.39
C LEU A 188 13.65 -0.74 -10.94
N GLY A 189 14.34 -0.44 -12.03
CA GLY A 189 15.16 -1.40 -12.73
C GLY A 189 16.35 -0.76 -13.47
N ARG A 190 17.15 -1.64 -14.11
CA ARG A 190 18.35 -1.25 -14.88
C ARG A 190 18.08 -1.06 -16.37
N GLY A 191 16.86 -1.31 -16.84
CA GLY A 191 16.54 -1.35 -18.26
C GLY A 191 16.80 -2.72 -18.89
N ALA A 192 15.98 -3.07 -19.90
CA ALA A 192 16.02 -4.39 -20.54
C ALA A 192 17.43 -4.72 -21.08
N ASN A 193 18.09 -3.75 -21.70
CA ASN A 193 19.41 -3.93 -22.33
C ASN A 193 20.59 -3.86 -21.34
N HIS A 194 20.33 -3.66 -20.04
CA HIS A 194 21.35 -3.49 -19.00
C HIS A 194 21.15 -4.46 -17.83
N GLY A 195 20.58 -5.62 -18.10
CA GLY A 195 20.36 -6.67 -17.10
C GLY A 195 19.16 -6.41 -16.17
N GLY A 196 18.21 -5.59 -16.59
CA GLY A 196 16.97 -5.30 -15.82
C GLY A 196 16.02 -6.50 -15.75
N GLY A 197 16.12 -7.43 -16.69
CA GLY A 197 15.41 -8.72 -16.64
C GLY A 197 13.91 -8.58 -16.33
N ARG A 198 13.43 -9.45 -15.44
CA ARG A 198 11.99 -9.47 -15.08
C ARG A 198 11.48 -8.14 -14.50
N ARG A 199 12.32 -7.39 -13.77
CA ARG A 199 11.91 -6.09 -13.21
C ARG A 199 11.56 -5.08 -14.30
N SER A 200 12.37 -4.97 -15.35
CA SER A 200 12.07 -4.10 -16.49
C SER A 200 10.87 -4.60 -17.32
N ALA A 201 10.68 -5.91 -17.41
CA ALA A 201 9.49 -6.48 -18.06
C ALA A 201 8.21 -6.15 -17.29
N VAL A 202 8.24 -6.24 -15.94
CA VAL A 202 7.10 -5.87 -15.08
C VAL A 202 6.82 -4.37 -15.14
N ASP A 203 7.85 -3.51 -15.20
CA ASP A 203 7.66 -2.07 -15.41
C ASP A 203 6.90 -1.79 -16.71
N ALA A 204 7.30 -2.37 -17.82
CA ALA A 204 6.62 -2.23 -19.11
C ALA A 204 5.18 -2.77 -19.07
N LEU A 205 4.96 -3.92 -18.39
CA LEU A 205 3.64 -4.50 -18.18
C LEU A 205 2.71 -3.55 -17.43
N LEU A 206 3.20 -2.94 -16.33
CA LEU A 206 2.44 -1.96 -15.54
C LEU A 206 2.14 -0.70 -16.35
N GLY A 207 3.05 -0.28 -17.23
CA GLY A 207 2.79 0.79 -18.19
C GLY A 207 1.60 0.48 -19.10
N SER A 208 1.50 -0.78 -19.58
CA SER A 208 0.34 -1.23 -20.37
C SER A 208 -0.95 -1.26 -19.56
N VAL A 209 -0.87 -1.64 -18.28
CA VAL A 209 -2.02 -1.56 -17.35
C VAL A 209 -2.48 -0.11 -17.19
N ALA A 210 -1.56 0.81 -16.89
CA ALA A 210 -1.88 2.23 -16.73
C ALA A 210 -2.57 2.81 -17.98
N ALA A 211 -2.05 2.49 -19.17
CA ALA A 211 -2.62 2.94 -20.44
C ALA A 211 -4.07 2.45 -20.64
N ARG A 212 -4.36 1.18 -20.34
CA ARG A 212 -5.74 0.64 -20.44
C ARG A 212 -6.72 1.34 -19.51
N HIS A 213 -6.26 1.81 -18.36
CA HIS A 213 -7.08 2.52 -17.38
C HIS A 213 -7.04 4.05 -17.51
N GLY A 214 -6.37 4.60 -18.53
CA GLY A 214 -6.22 6.05 -18.71
C GLY A 214 -5.48 6.73 -17.56
N MET A 215 -4.59 6.01 -16.86
CA MET A 215 -3.82 6.52 -15.74
C MET A 215 -2.47 7.09 -16.21
N ALA A 216 -1.99 8.13 -15.51
CA ALA A 216 -0.61 8.56 -15.66
C ALA A 216 0.35 7.45 -15.21
N PHE A 217 1.44 7.26 -15.96
CA PHE A 217 2.46 6.25 -15.67
C PHE A 217 3.85 6.87 -15.53
N VAL A 218 4.52 6.52 -14.46
CA VAL A 218 5.93 6.81 -14.25
C VAL A 218 6.73 5.52 -14.44
N GLY A 219 7.26 5.31 -15.66
CA GLY A 219 8.16 4.20 -15.94
C GLY A 219 9.51 4.45 -15.31
N VAL A 220 9.95 3.54 -14.47
CA VAL A 220 11.21 3.61 -13.73
C VAL A 220 12.11 2.41 -13.99
N GLY A 221 11.71 1.57 -14.96
CA GLY A 221 12.37 0.30 -15.27
C GLY A 221 13.80 0.42 -15.80
N ASP A 222 14.26 1.61 -16.17
CA ASP A 222 15.61 1.90 -16.64
C ASP A 222 16.36 2.96 -15.80
N TRP A 223 15.73 3.53 -14.77
CA TRP A 223 16.26 4.69 -14.04
C TRP A 223 17.60 4.44 -13.37
N LEU A 224 17.89 3.23 -12.92
CA LEU A 224 19.19 2.92 -12.31
C LEU A 224 20.35 3.13 -13.29
N THR A 225 20.18 2.77 -14.55
CA THR A 225 21.21 2.94 -15.60
C THR A 225 21.11 4.31 -16.23
N ARG A 226 19.90 4.74 -16.59
CA ARG A 226 19.67 6.03 -17.27
C ARG A 226 20.22 7.22 -16.49
N PHE A 227 20.11 7.19 -15.17
CA PHE A 227 20.56 8.28 -14.28
C PHE A 227 21.82 7.95 -13.48
N GLY A 228 22.52 6.81 -13.80
CA GLY A 228 23.77 6.44 -13.15
C GLY A 228 23.63 6.12 -11.65
N LEU A 229 22.47 5.65 -11.21
CA LEU A 229 22.13 5.45 -9.78
C LEU A 229 22.49 4.03 -9.28
N THR A 230 23.03 3.16 -10.11
CA THR A 230 23.43 1.81 -9.70
C THR A 230 24.45 1.83 -8.55
N LYS A 231 25.31 2.83 -8.49
CA LYS A 231 26.30 3.03 -7.41
C LYS A 231 25.66 3.38 -6.06
N ASP A 232 24.42 3.86 -6.07
CA ASP A 232 23.67 4.30 -4.90
C ASP A 232 22.74 3.22 -4.34
N LEU A 233 22.86 1.97 -4.83
CA LEU A 233 22.20 0.81 -4.25
C LEU A 233 22.86 0.47 -2.89
N ALA A 234 22.04 0.26 -1.87
CA ALA A 234 22.44 -0.25 -0.56
C ALA A 234 22.55 -1.78 -0.55
N ASP A 235 21.70 -2.42 -1.36
CA ASP A 235 21.69 -3.86 -1.62
C ASP A 235 21.32 -4.13 -3.10
N SER A 236 20.83 -5.31 -3.42
CA SER A 236 20.47 -5.66 -4.81
C SER A 236 19.27 -4.88 -5.37
N VAL A 237 18.44 -4.28 -4.52
CA VAL A 237 17.14 -3.68 -4.91
C VAL A 237 16.83 -2.34 -4.24
N HIS A 238 17.38 -2.07 -3.05
CA HIS A 238 17.08 -0.86 -2.30
C HIS A 238 18.17 0.20 -2.46
N MET A 239 17.74 1.45 -2.44
CA MET A 239 18.64 2.59 -2.52
C MET A 239 19.17 3.00 -1.14
N ASN A 240 20.41 3.45 -1.10
CA ASN A 240 20.92 4.22 0.04
C ASN A 240 20.24 5.60 0.13
N ALA A 241 20.53 6.36 1.19
CA ALA A 241 19.91 7.66 1.41
C ALA A 241 20.15 8.66 0.26
N ALA A 242 21.32 8.63 -0.39
CA ALA A 242 21.64 9.48 -1.53
C ALA A 242 20.80 9.11 -2.75
N GLY A 243 20.72 7.81 -3.06
CA GLY A 243 19.91 7.30 -4.16
C GLY A 243 18.40 7.57 -3.96
N ARG A 244 17.88 7.44 -2.73
CA ARG A 244 16.49 7.78 -2.42
C ARG A 244 16.20 9.26 -2.70
N ARG A 245 17.09 10.18 -2.31
CA ARG A 245 16.93 11.61 -2.62
C ARG A 245 16.97 11.88 -4.12
N SER A 246 17.92 11.29 -4.83
CA SER A 246 18.02 11.45 -6.29
C SER A 246 16.76 10.95 -7.01
N LEU A 247 16.26 9.76 -6.64
CA LEU A 247 15.02 9.23 -7.21
C LEU A 247 13.81 10.09 -6.84
N GLY A 248 13.76 10.65 -5.63
CA GLY A 248 12.70 11.55 -5.20
C GLY A 248 12.63 12.80 -6.08
N THR A 249 13.79 13.43 -6.38
CA THR A 249 13.89 14.59 -7.28
C THR A 249 13.47 14.23 -8.71
N LEU A 250 13.89 13.08 -9.21
CA LEU A 250 13.49 12.61 -10.54
C LEU A 250 11.98 12.33 -10.62
N LEU A 251 11.41 11.75 -9.56
CA LEU A 251 9.97 11.51 -9.48
C LEU A 251 9.19 12.81 -9.47
N GLU A 252 9.58 13.79 -8.67
CA GLU A 252 8.92 15.11 -8.65
C GLU A 252 8.91 15.73 -10.05
N ALA A 253 10.07 15.78 -10.71
CA ALA A 253 10.19 16.33 -12.07
C ALA A 253 9.25 15.57 -13.03
N ARG A 254 9.23 14.24 -12.97
CA ARG A 254 8.39 13.43 -13.84
C ARG A 254 6.90 13.61 -13.58
N LEU A 255 6.49 13.76 -12.32
CA LEU A 255 5.09 14.04 -11.97
C LEU A 255 4.65 15.41 -12.52
N ARG A 256 5.52 16.43 -12.45
CA ARG A 256 5.25 17.75 -13.06
C ARG A 256 5.11 17.68 -14.58
N GLU A 257 6.00 16.95 -15.26
CA GLU A 257 5.91 16.70 -16.71
C GLU A 257 4.61 16.01 -17.13
N LEU A 258 4.11 15.11 -16.27
CA LEU A 258 2.83 14.42 -16.48
C LEU A 258 1.61 15.28 -16.12
N GLY A 259 1.80 16.54 -15.74
CA GLY A 259 0.72 17.45 -15.38
C GLY A 259 0.04 17.10 -14.05
N ILE A 260 0.70 16.36 -13.16
CA ILE A 260 0.17 16.11 -11.82
C ILE A 260 0.23 17.42 -11.04
N PRO A 261 -0.93 17.97 -10.60
CA PRO A 261 -0.95 19.27 -9.92
C PRO A 261 -0.29 19.16 -8.54
N ALA A 262 0.23 20.27 -8.05
CA ALA A 262 0.51 20.41 -6.62
C ALA A 262 -0.82 20.42 -5.84
N PRO A 263 -0.84 19.98 -4.58
CA PRO A 263 -2.04 20.07 -3.76
C PRO A 263 -2.46 21.53 -3.57
N PRO A 264 -3.74 21.80 -3.26
CA PRO A 264 -4.21 23.16 -3.01
C PRO A 264 -3.34 23.88 -1.99
N SER A 265 -3.00 25.13 -2.23
CA SER A 265 -2.31 25.97 -1.24
C SER A 265 -3.20 26.05 0.00
N GLY A 266 -2.67 25.62 1.15
CA GLY A 266 -3.42 25.70 2.40
C GLY A 266 -3.52 27.14 2.87
N ALA A 267 -4.49 27.87 2.37
CA ALA A 267 -5.03 29.04 3.02
C ALA A 267 -6.23 28.57 3.84
N ALA A 268 -6.02 28.18 5.07
CA ALA A 268 -7.04 28.32 6.08
C ALA A 268 -7.16 29.83 6.38
N GLY A 269 -7.83 30.55 5.49
CA GLY A 269 -8.37 31.85 5.86
C GLY A 269 -9.50 31.61 6.84
N PRO A 270 -9.61 32.41 7.92
CA PRO A 270 -10.79 32.36 8.75
C PRO A 270 -12.01 32.63 7.87
N LEU A 271 -13.06 31.81 8.00
CA LEU A 271 -14.36 32.09 7.44
C LEU A 271 -14.74 33.51 7.84
N ALA A 272 -14.75 34.44 6.90
CA ALA A 272 -15.29 35.77 7.12
C ALA A 272 -16.78 35.53 7.39
N ILE A 273 -17.17 35.66 8.65
CA ILE A 273 -18.56 35.79 9.05
C ILE A 273 -18.97 37.14 8.48
N SER A 274 -19.71 37.16 7.37
CA SER A 274 -20.38 38.36 6.91
C SER A 274 -21.50 38.66 7.94
N GLU A 275 -21.24 39.56 8.85
CA GLU A 275 -22.28 40.23 9.60
C GLU A 275 -23.15 41.01 8.60
N GLN A 276 -24.29 40.42 8.22
CA GLN A 276 -25.35 41.20 7.60
C GLN A 276 -25.95 42.11 8.70
N GLY A 277 -25.50 43.36 8.68
CA GLY A 277 -26.07 44.41 9.50
C GLY A 277 -27.56 44.56 9.20
N THR A 278 -28.40 44.35 10.22
CA THR A 278 -29.77 44.77 10.24
C THR A 278 -29.80 46.31 10.28
N ALA A 279 -30.07 46.92 9.12
CA ALA A 279 -30.43 48.34 9.07
C ALA A 279 -31.83 48.50 9.65
N THR A 280 -31.92 49.03 10.82
CA THR A 280 -33.16 49.61 11.38
C THR A 280 -33.26 51.04 10.84
N THR A 281 -34.29 51.35 10.11
CA THR A 281 -34.64 52.72 9.74
C THR A 281 -35.86 53.17 10.51
N PRO A 282 -35.96 54.47 10.90
CA PRO A 282 -36.87 55.03 11.90
C PRO A 282 -38.33 55.12 11.43
#